data_b527db7ab9973abf017610b6b31a332a
#
_entry.id   b527db7ab9973abf017610b6b31a332a
#
_cell.length_a   1.000
_cell.length_b   1.000
_cell.length_c   1.000
_cell.angle_alpha   90.00
_cell.angle_beta   90.00
_cell.angle_gamma   90.00
#
_symmetry.space_group_name_H-M   'P 1'
#
loop_
_entity.id
_entity.type
_entity.pdbx_description
1 polymer ?
#
loop_
_entity_poly.entity_id
_entity_poly.type
_entity_poly.pdbx_seq_one_letter_code
_entity_poly.pdbx_strand_id
1 'polypeptide(L)'
;MADTVRYVRDPPRAAELVIIGGGIVGAATAFHASRAGLRPVLLERRAALCTLTTPASTGAFRLQFDNREELELVRESVDLLSNFSEITGQTRYDPKLRRQGYLWCTTDPGRAGWQRDLVRKQHTWDQSDVEHLDGDEVRRRFPYVSPAVLAARYRAGDGFLDPKEITLGFAASSGADVVTDCGVTGLRVEGGRLTSVGTNRGEISTGCAVIAAGPFSGDVASLAGVELSVRTVRRHKMTMPEAPEVPQNAPMTIDDDTGAHWRPGLRGAFLLYTDPDEPPGPPAEDLPTDHGFALALLDPKSPISVARVAPFWRGVWERGSANWILQAGQYTITPDHRPLLGPTPVEDLYVNTGYSGHG
;
A
#
# COMPACT_ATOMS: atom_id res chain seq x y z
N MET A 1 -12.67 -23.81 -0.87
CA MET A 1 -12.66 -22.36 -1.11
C MET A 1 -12.72 -22.13 -2.62
N ALA A 2 -13.28 -21.00 -3.09
CA ALA A 2 -13.40 -20.77 -4.53
C ALA A 2 -12.03 -20.41 -5.12
N ASP A 3 -11.69 -20.99 -6.28
CA ASP A 3 -10.42 -20.69 -6.98
C ASP A 3 -10.42 -19.32 -7.67
N THR A 4 -11.58 -18.70 -7.81
CA THR A 4 -11.75 -17.41 -8.50
C THR A 4 -12.68 -16.50 -7.74
N VAL A 5 -12.54 -15.18 -8.01
CA VAL A 5 -13.47 -14.18 -7.48
C VAL A 5 -14.88 -14.45 -7.98
N ARG A 6 -15.83 -14.47 -7.07
CA ARG A 6 -17.25 -14.70 -7.37
C ARG A 6 -17.94 -13.40 -7.75
N TYR A 7 -17.89 -13.05 -9.03
CA TYR A 7 -18.63 -11.92 -9.55
C TYR A 7 -20.09 -12.26 -9.71
N VAL A 8 -20.97 -11.39 -9.19
CA VAL A 8 -22.42 -11.46 -9.40
C VAL A 8 -22.90 -10.23 -10.14
N ARG A 9 -23.90 -10.42 -11.01
CA ARG A 9 -24.37 -9.33 -11.85
C ARG A 9 -25.07 -8.24 -11.06
N ASP A 10 -26.02 -8.62 -10.22
CA ASP A 10 -26.89 -7.68 -9.52
C ASP A 10 -26.66 -7.77 -8.00
N PRO A 11 -26.70 -6.63 -7.28
CA PRO A 11 -26.62 -6.65 -5.84
C PRO A 11 -27.83 -7.38 -5.23
N PRO A 12 -27.63 -8.13 -4.13
CA PRO A 12 -28.75 -8.80 -3.45
C PRO A 12 -29.65 -7.75 -2.79
N ARG A 13 -30.92 -8.10 -2.57
CA ARG A 13 -31.86 -7.23 -1.85
C ARG A 13 -31.53 -7.08 -0.36
N ALA A 14 -30.83 -8.05 0.21
CA ALA A 14 -30.39 -8.03 1.60
C ALA A 14 -29.03 -8.72 1.73
N ALA A 15 -28.22 -8.25 2.67
CA ALA A 15 -26.94 -8.82 3.00
C ALA A 15 -26.69 -8.81 4.51
N GLU A 16 -25.93 -9.78 5.00
CA GLU A 16 -25.50 -9.82 6.40
C GLU A 16 -24.44 -8.76 6.67
N LEU A 17 -23.54 -8.55 5.72
CA LEU A 17 -22.48 -7.56 5.78
C LEU A 17 -22.25 -6.98 4.38
N VAL A 18 -22.20 -5.65 4.29
CA VAL A 18 -21.80 -4.94 3.06
C VAL A 18 -20.43 -4.31 3.26
N ILE A 19 -19.50 -4.61 2.35
CA ILE A 19 -18.16 -3.99 2.33
C ILE A 19 -18.10 -3.05 1.12
N ILE A 20 -17.75 -1.80 1.36
CA ILE A 20 -17.76 -0.72 0.36
C ILE A 20 -16.34 -0.40 -0.08
N GLY A 21 -15.95 -0.84 -1.27
CA GLY A 21 -14.64 -0.63 -1.90
C GLY A 21 -13.89 -1.91 -2.20
N GLY A 22 -13.56 -2.13 -3.48
CA GLY A 22 -12.91 -3.32 -4.03
C GLY A 22 -11.38 -3.24 -4.12
N GLY A 23 -10.74 -2.40 -3.28
CA GLY A 23 -9.29 -2.38 -3.10
C GLY A 23 -8.80 -3.46 -2.15
N ILE A 24 -7.48 -3.45 -1.87
CA ILE A 24 -6.85 -4.44 -0.98
C ILE A 24 -7.51 -4.48 0.41
N VAL A 25 -7.88 -3.31 0.96
CA VAL A 25 -8.50 -3.20 2.29
C VAL A 25 -9.86 -3.89 2.31
N GLY A 26 -10.73 -3.60 1.33
CA GLY A 26 -12.05 -4.24 1.25
C GLY A 26 -11.97 -5.74 0.99
N ALA A 27 -11.07 -6.19 0.12
CA ALA A 27 -10.87 -7.60 -0.16
C ALA A 27 -10.35 -8.37 1.08
N ALA A 28 -9.40 -7.80 1.81
CA ALA A 28 -8.91 -8.37 3.07
C ALA A 28 -10.01 -8.39 4.15
N THR A 29 -10.81 -7.32 4.25
CA THR A 29 -11.97 -7.26 5.16
C THR A 29 -12.97 -8.38 4.83
N ALA A 30 -13.27 -8.61 3.55
CA ALA A 30 -14.16 -9.68 3.12
C ALA A 30 -13.61 -11.07 3.49
N PHE A 31 -12.31 -11.28 3.30
CA PHE A 31 -11.65 -12.52 3.68
C PHE A 31 -11.75 -12.80 5.19
N HIS A 32 -11.41 -11.81 6.02
CA HIS A 32 -11.48 -11.98 7.48
C HIS A 32 -12.91 -12.13 7.98
N ALA A 33 -13.86 -11.38 7.43
CA ALA A 33 -15.27 -11.52 7.75
C ALA A 33 -15.81 -12.93 7.44
N SER A 34 -15.45 -13.48 6.29
CA SER A 34 -15.83 -14.85 5.91
C SER A 34 -15.20 -15.89 6.84
N ARG A 35 -13.96 -15.71 7.27
CA ARG A 35 -13.34 -16.58 8.28
C ARG A 35 -14.02 -16.51 9.66
N ALA A 36 -14.64 -15.37 9.96
CA ALA A 36 -15.47 -15.21 11.15
C ALA A 36 -16.90 -15.79 10.99
N GLY A 37 -17.21 -16.40 9.84
CA GLY A 37 -18.50 -17.03 9.57
C GLY A 37 -19.55 -16.12 8.94
N LEU A 38 -19.22 -14.88 8.61
CA LEU A 38 -20.12 -13.94 7.93
C LEU A 38 -20.12 -14.18 6.41
N ARG A 39 -21.20 -13.73 5.75
CA ARG A 39 -21.35 -13.78 4.30
C ARG A 39 -21.34 -12.36 3.72
N PRO A 40 -20.15 -11.82 3.41
CA PRO A 40 -20.04 -10.44 2.92
C PRO A 40 -20.45 -10.29 1.46
N VAL A 41 -20.98 -9.11 1.15
CA VAL A 41 -21.12 -8.58 -0.21
C VAL A 41 -20.10 -7.47 -0.38
N LEU A 42 -19.23 -7.58 -1.38
CA LEU A 42 -18.20 -6.59 -1.70
C LEU A 42 -18.64 -5.74 -2.88
N LEU A 43 -18.84 -4.45 -2.65
CA LEU A 43 -19.25 -3.48 -3.67
C LEU A 43 -18.03 -2.72 -4.20
N GLU A 44 -17.90 -2.68 -5.53
CA GLU A 44 -16.91 -1.87 -6.22
C GLU A 44 -17.60 -1.00 -7.27
N ARG A 45 -17.35 0.30 -7.24
CA ARG A 45 -17.99 1.24 -8.17
C ARG A 45 -17.44 1.18 -9.60
N ARG A 46 -16.22 0.68 -9.77
CA ARG A 46 -15.58 0.51 -11.08
C ARG A 46 -15.85 -0.89 -11.63
N ALA A 47 -15.55 -1.06 -12.91
CA ALA A 47 -15.77 -2.33 -13.63
C ALA A 47 -14.89 -3.50 -13.14
N ALA A 48 -13.87 -3.23 -12.33
CA ALA A 48 -12.98 -4.26 -11.81
C ALA A 48 -12.42 -3.88 -10.44
N LEU A 49 -12.09 -4.90 -9.64
CA LEU A 49 -11.37 -4.73 -8.38
C LEU A 49 -9.95 -4.18 -8.60
N CYS A 50 -9.41 -3.54 -7.60
CA CYS A 50 -8.00 -3.17 -7.55
C CYS A 50 -7.53 -2.28 -8.71
N THR A 51 -8.26 -1.20 -9.02
CA THR A 51 -7.99 -0.36 -10.20
C THR A 51 -7.49 1.06 -9.90
N LEU A 52 -7.45 1.48 -8.63
CA LEU A 52 -7.00 2.83 -8.23
C LEU A 52 -5.70 2.79 -7.41
N THR A 53 -5.75 3.12 -6.13
CA THR A 53 -4.55 3.28 -5.27
C THR A 53 -3.75 1.98 -5.11
N THR A 54 -4.43 0.84 -4.98
CA THR A 54 -3.75 -0.46 -4.77
C THR A 54 -2.70 -0.78 -5.86
N PRO A 55 -3.01 -0.71 -7.17
CA PRO A 55 -2.01 -0.98 -8.21
C PRO A 55 -0.97 0.14 -8.37
N ALA A 56 -1.23 1.33 -7.84
CA ALA A 56 -0.25 2.42 -7.80
C ALA A 56 0.80 2.24 -6.69
N SER A 57 0.60 1.28 -5.77
CA SER A 57 1.59 0.89 -4.76
C SER A 57 2.80 0.19 -5.39
N THR A 58 3.94 0.23 -4.70
CA THR A 58 5.09 -0.64 -5.00
C THR A 58 4.88 -2.08 -4.55
N GLY A 59 3.89 -2.34 -3.71
CA GLY A 59 3.69 -3.64 -3.08
C GLY A 59 4.80 -4.02 -2.11
N ALA A 60 5.49 -3.04 -1.55
CA ALA A 60 6.56 -3.28 -0.60
C ALA A 60 5.98 -3.54 0.80
N PHE A 61 6.62 -4.44 1.56
CA PHE A 61 6.30 -4.73 2.96
C PHE A 61 7.56 -4.73 3.81
N ARG A 62 7.45 -4.29 5.05
CA ARG A 62 8.57 -4.15 5.98
C ARG A 62 8.14 -4.29 7.43
N LEU A 63 9.10 -4.62 8.30
CA LEU A 63 8.94 -4.57 9.76
C LEU A 63 9.94 -3.60 10.42
N GLN A 64 10.46 -2.63 9.66
CA GLN A 64 11.39 -1.62 10.13
C GLN A 64 10.65 -0.32 10.47
N PHE A 65 9.82 -0.35 11.52
CA PHE A 65 9.08 0.82 12.02
C PHE A 65 9.86 1.53 13.13
N ASP A 66 9.52 2.79 13.38
CA ASP A 66 10.09 3.62 14.43
C ASP A 66 9.24 3.65 15.72
N ASN A 67 8.09 2.99 15.68
CA ASN A 67 7.21 2.79 16.83
C ASN A 67 6.76 1.31 16.93
N ARG A 68 6.50 0.90 18.17
CA ARG A 68 6.19 -0.48 18.51
C ARG A 68 4.79 -0.89 18.07
N GLU A 69 3.82 0.02 18.16
CA GLU A 69 2.42 -0.28 17.85
C GLU A 69 2.25 -0.63 16.37
N GLU A 70 2.89 0.12 15.47
CA GLU A 70 2.87 -0.21 14.04
C GLU A 70 3.60 -1.52 13.75
N LEU A 71 4.74 -1.76 14.40
CA LEU A 71 5.47 -3.01 14.26
C LEU A 71 4.59 -4.21 14.62
N GLU A 72 3.90 -4.16 15.76
CA GLU A 72 3.02 -5.23 16.23
C GLU A 72 1.82 -5.43 15.30
N LEU A 73 1.18 -4.34 14.86
CA LEU A 73 0.05 -4.38 13.92
C LEU A 73 0.43 -5.01 12.57
N VAL A 74 1.60 -4.65 12.04
CA VAL A 74 2.03 -5.11 10.70
C VAL A 74 2.62 -6.51 10.74
N ARG A 75 3.13 -6.98 11.87
CA ARG A 75 3.76 -8.31 12.00
C ARG A 75 2.82 -9.43 11.57
N GLU A 76 1.58 -9.44 12.05
CA GLU A 76 0.57 -10.43 11.66
C GLU A 76 0.25 -10.37 10.16
N SER A 77 0.21 -9.16 9.59
CA SER A 77 0.01 -8.98 8.14
C SER A 77 1.17 -9.55 7.33
N VAL A 78 2.42 -9.31 7.75
CA VAL A 78 3.61 -9.86 7.07
C VAL A 78 3.64 -11.39 7.17
N ASP A 79 3.26 -11.95 8.31
CA ASP A 79 3.17 -13.40 8.49
C ASP A 79 2.08 -14.00 7.60
N LEU A 80 0.90 -13.39 7.52
CA LEU A 80 -0.16 -13.80 6.61
C LEU A 80 0.29 -13.75 5.14
N LEU A 81 0.89 -12.63 4.71
CA LEU A 81 1.37 -12.46 3.34
C LEU A 81 2.48 -13.46 2.99
N SER A 82 3.31 -13.81 3.97
CA SER A 82 4.39 -14.79 3.81
C SER A 82 3.88 -16.23 3.63
N ASN A 83 2.74 -16.53 4.21
CA ASN A 83 2.09 -17.82 4.18
C ASN A 83 0.75 -17.76 3.44
N PHE A 84 0.65 -16.86 2.46
CA PHE A 84 -0.61 -16.47 1.82
C PHE A 84 -1.39 -17.67 1.28
N SER A 85 -0.75 -18.52 0.49
CA SER A 85 -1.41 -19.69 -0.11
C SER A 85 -1.88 -20.70 0.93
N GLU A 86 -1.12 -20.89 2.01
CA GLU A 86 -1.49 -21.81 3.11
C GLU A 86 -2.69 -21.26 3.88
N ILE A 87 -2.65 -19.97 4.26
CA ILE A 87 -3.68 -19.35 5.09
C ILE A 87 -4.98 -19.14 4.31
N THR A 88 -4.88 -18.74 3.04
CA THR A 88 -6.03 -18.42 2.18
C THR A 88 -6.55 -19.62 1.40
N GLY A 89 -5.75 -20.68 1.26
CA GLY A 89 -6.03 -21.81 0.36
C GLY A 89 -5.96 -21.44 -1.12
N GLN A 90 -5.41 -20.28 -1.47
CA GLN A 90 -5.27 -19.84 -2.86
C GLN A 90 -4.04 -20.42 -3.52
N THR A 91 -4.25 -20.98 -4.73
CA THR A 91 -3.17 -21.46 -5.61
C THR A 91 -3.16 -20.73 -6.95
N ARG A 92 -4.26 -20.07 -7.30
CA ARG A 92 -4.40 -19.33 -8.57
C ARG A 92 -3.74 -17.94 -8.52
N TYR A 93 -3.92 -17.23 -7.40
CA TYR A 93 -3.38 -15.87 -7.20
C TYR A 93 -2.13 -15.95 -6.35
N ASP A 94 -0.98 -15.82 -7.03
CA ASP A 94 0.35 -15.87 -6.39
C ASP A 94 0.79 -14.45 -6.03
N PRO A 95 1.01 -14.13 -4.75
CA PRO A 95 1.56 -12.85 -4.31
C PRO A 95 2.89 -12.48 -4.97
N LYS A 96 3.60 -13.42 -5.57
CA LYS A 96 4.96 -13.24 -6.12
C LYS A 96 5.90 -12.60 -5.11
N LEU A 97 5.78 -13.06 -3.88
CA LEU A 97 6.51 -12.52 -2.74
C LEU A 97 8.01 -12.71 -2.93
N ARG A 98 8.76 -11.61 -2.80
CA ARG A 98 10.22 -11.59 -2.89
C ARG A 98 10.80 -10.99 -1.62
N ARG A 99 11.45 -11.80 -0.81
CA ARG A 99 12.22 -11.38 0.36
C ARG A 99 13.62 -10.99 -0.08
N GLN A 100 13.76 -9.79 -0.60
CA GLN A 100 15.05 -9.22 -1.03
C GLN A 100 15.56 -8.15 -0.06
N GLY A 101 14.80 -7.87 0.98
CA GLY A 101 15.15 -6.92 2.01
C GLY A 101 14.73 -5.49 1.71
N TYR A 102 14.95 -4.65 2.73
CA TYR A 102 14.78 -3.20 2.71
C TYR A 102 16.07 -2.56 3.22
N LEU A 103 16.65 -1.64 2.44
CA LEU A 103 17.90 -0.97 2.71
C LEU A 103 17.68 0.54 2.77
N TRP A 104 17.79 1.13 3.95
CA TRP A 104 17.69 2.57 4.19
C TRP A 104 19.07 3.17 4.26
N CYS A 105 19.54 3.77 3.17
CA CYS A 105 20.88 4.38 3.07
C CYS A 105 20.87 5.82 3.54
N THR A 106 21.94 6.25 4.22
CA THR A 106 22.13 7.66 4.57
C THR A 106 23.55 8.15 4.27
N THR A 107 23.64 9.40 3.85
CA THR A 107 24.90 10.14 3.69
C THR A 107 25.09 11.18 4.81
N ASP A 108 24.10 11.32 5.70
CA ASP A 108 24.12 12.25 6.82
C ASP A 108 24.60 11.58 8.12
N PRO A 109 25.61 12.13 8.82
CA PRO A 109 26.12 11.55 10.06
C PRO A 109 25.11 11.52 11.21
N GLY A 110 24.24 12.53 11.29
CA GLY A 110 23.18 12.61 12.30
C GLY A 110 22.14 11.52 12.07
N ARG A 111 21.73 11.35 10.79
CA ARG A 111 20.79 10.29 10.39
C ARG A 111 21.38 8.89 10.65
N ALA A 112 22.69 8.68 10.38
CA ALA A 112 23.38 7.43 10.70
C ALA A 112 23.34 7.10 12.21
N GLY A 113 23.53 8.13 13.05
CA GLY A 113 23.38 8.01 14.51
C GLY A 113 21.96 7.60 14.90
N TRP A 114 20.96 8.29 14.35
CA TRP A 114 19.55 7.99 14.58
C TRP A 114 19.18 6.56 14.13
N GLN A 115 19.63 6.12 12.96
CA GLN A 115 19.40 4.75 12.48
C GLN A 115 19.94 3.70 13.45
N ARG A 116 21.15 3.91 13.98
CA ARG A 116 21.76 2.99 14.96
C ARG A 116 20.95 2.90 16.25
N ASP A 117 20.48 4.04 16.74
CA ASP A 117 19.68 4.08 17.97
C ASP A 117 18.30 3.46 17.75
N LEU A 118 17.70 3.67 16.56
CA LEU A 118 16.45 3.01 16.19
C LEU A 118 16.60 1.49 16.10
N VAL A 119 17.68 0.97 15.50
CA VAL A 119 17.94 -0.48 15.44
C VAL A 119 18.05 -1.06 16.84
N ARG A 120 18.77 -0.40 17.76
CA ARG A 120 18.86 -0.83 19.17
C ARG A 120 17.48 -0.87 19.81
N LYS A 121 16.63 0.14 19.55
CA LYS A 121 15.26 0.22 20.04
C LYS A 121 14.39 -0.91 19.48
N GLN A 122 14.49 -1.18 18.16
CA GLN A 122 13.79 -2.29 17.52
C GLN A 122 14.18 -3.65 18.11
N HIS A 123 15.43 -3.86 18.47
CA HIS A 123 15.87 -5.08 19.17
C HIS A 123 15.17 -5.26 20.53
N THR A 124 14.83 -4.16 21.22
CA THR A 124 14.03 -4.25 22.47
C THR A 124 12.55 -4.59 22.23
N TRP A 125 12.10 -4.55 20.97
CA TRP A 125 10.75 -4.90 20.54
C TRP A 125 10.68 -6.27 19.85
N ASP A 126 11.61 -7.15 20.13
CA ASP A 126 11.73 -8.48 19.54
C ASP A 126 11.90 -8.46 18.00
N GLN A 127 12.51 -7.37 17.46
CA GLN A 127 12.88 -7.23 16.05
C GLN A 127 14.39 -7.28 15.89
N SER A 128 15.01 -8.38 16.31
CA SER A 128 16.47 -8.55 16.39
C SER A 128 17.15 -8.79 15.03
N ASP A 129 16.39 -9.04 13.96
CA ASP A 129 16.88 -9.29 12.61
C ASP A 129 17.03 -8.01 11.76
N VAL A 130 16.85 -6.83 12.36
CA VAL A 130 17.21 -5.55 11.75
C VAL A 130 18.67 -5.25 12.06
N GLU A 131 19.43 -4.92 11.04
CA GLU A 131 20.86 -4.64 11.14
C GLU A 131 21.14 -3.14 10.91
N HIS A 132 22.11 -2.60 11.65
CA HIS A 132 22.75 -1.33 11.33
C HIS A 132 24.12 -1.64 10.72
N LEU A 133 24.31 -1.27 9.46
CA LEU A 133 25.51 -1.50 8.68
C LEU A 133 26.29 -0.18 8.57
N ASP A 134 27.61 -0.22 8.79
CA ASP A 134 28.48 0.90 8.43
C ASP A 134 28.71 0.97 6.92
N GLY A 135 29.31 2.07 6.43
CA GLY A 135 29.49 2.30 5.00
C GLY A 135 30.33 1.23 4.30
N ASP A 136 31.32 0.65 4.96
CA ASP A 136 32.15 -0.41 4.38
C ASP A 136 31.37 -1.71 4.23
N GLU A 137 30.62 -2.08 5.26
CA GLU A 137 29.74 -3.25 5.22
C GLU A 137 28.62 -3.10 4.18
N VAL A 138 28.02 -1.90 4.06
CA VAL A 138 27.01 -1.61 3.03
C VAL A 138 27.60 -1.87 1.64
N ARG A 139 28.77 -1.32 1.33
CA ARG A 139 29.43 -1.48 0.02
C ARG A 139 29.83 -2.92 -0.26
N ARG A 140 30.29 -3.62 0.76
CA ARG A 140 30.66 -5.04 0.64
C ARG A 140 29.45 -5.92 0.27
N ARG A 141 28.29 -5.68 0.90
CA ARG A 141 27.05 -6.46 0.68
C ARG A 141 26.28 -5.99 -0.53
N PHE A 142 26.30 -4.70 -0.82
CA PHE A 142 25.54 -4.04 -1.88
C PHE A 142 26.46 -3.17 -2.75
N PRO A 143 27.26 -3.78 -3.65
CA PRO A 143 28.31 -3.08 -4.42
C PRO A 143 27.80 -1.95 -5.32
N TYR A 144 26.51 -1.87 -5.57
CA TYR A 144 25.87 -0.79 -6.34
C TYR A 144 25.66 0.50 -5.52
N VAL A 145 25.87 0.46 -4.20
CA VAL A 145 25.64 1.61 -3.32
C VAL A 145 26.80 2.58 -3.41
N SER A 146 26.47 3.87 -3.34
CA SER A 146 27.41 4.99 -3.42
C SER A 146 28.47 4.93 -2.31
N PRO A 147 29.75 5.24 -2.63
CA PRO A 147 30.81 5.45 -1.61
C PRO A 147 30.48 6.55 -0.60
N ALA A 148 29.58 7.49 -0.94
CA ALA A 148 29.14 8.56 -0.05
C ALA A 148 28.21 8.07 1.08
N VAL A 149 27.66 6.87 0.98
CA VAL A 149 26.79 6.29 2.02
C VAL A 149 27.63 5.95 3.25
N LEU A 150 27.28 6.55 4.38
CA LEU A 150 27.96 6.40 5.66
C LEU A 150 27.43 5.22 6.47
N ALA A 151 26.15 4.94 6.35
CA ALA A 151 25.50 3.84 7.05
C ALA A 151 24.20 3.43 6.34
N ALA A 152 23.69 2.26 6.70
CA ALA A 152 22.35 1.83 6.33
C ALA A 152 21.70 0.99 7.43
N ARG A 153 20.36 1.07 7.50
CA ARG A 153 19.54 0.12 8.22
C ARG A 153 18.99 -0.91 7.24
N TYR A 154 19.11 -2.18 7.58
CA TYR A 154 18.74 -3.29 6.69
C TYR A 154 18.00 -4.41 7.42
N ARG A 155 17.00 -4.98 6.77
CA ARG A 155 16.35 -6.22 7.19
C ARG A 155 16.11 -7.12 5.99
N ALA A 156 16.69 -8.31 6.00
CA ALA A 156 16.59 -9.28 4.90
C ALA A 156 15.18 -9.86 4.74
N GLY A 157 14.43 -9.97 5.84
CA GLY A 157 13.07 -10.52 5.85
C GLY A 157 12.00 -9.62 5.24
N ASP A 158 12.31 -8.34 4.99
CA ASP A 158 11.46 -7.40 4.28
C ASP A 158 11.51 -7.65 2.76
N GLY A 159 10.59 -7.04 2.00
CA GLY A 159 10.58 -7.24 0.56
C GLY A 159 9.40 -6.62 -0.15
N PHE A 160 8.97 -7.27 -1.20
CA PHE A 160 7.87 -6.79 -2.02
C PHE A 160 7.11 -7.94 -2.69
N LEU A 161 5.91 -7.61 -3.16
CA LEU A 161 4.93 -8.55 -3.68
C LEU A 161 4.04 -7.86 -4.73
N ASP A 162 3.14 -8.62 -5.32
CA ASP A 162 2.14 -8.08 -6.27
C ASP A 162 0.83 -7.75 -5.53
N PRO A 163 0.50 -6.46 -5.35
CA PRO A 163 -0.68 -6.06 -4.61
C PRO A 163 -2.01 -6.41 -5.31
N LYS A 164 -1.99 -6.60 -6.64
CA LYS A 164 -3.18 -7.04 -7.38
C LYS A 164 -3.49 -8.51 -7.14
N GLU A 165 -2.46 -9.35 -7.21
CA GLU A 165 -2.59 -10.79 -6.94
C GLU A 165 -3.13 -11.03 -5.52
N ILE A 166 -2.61 -10.31 -4.53
CA ILE A 166 -3.11 -10.42 -3.14
C ILE A 166 -4.56 -9.96 -3.03
N THR A 167 -4.93 -8.85 -3.65
CA THR A 167 -6.30 -8.34 -3.61
C THR A 167 -7.28 -9.35 -4.19
N LEU A 168 -6.96 -9.89 -5.36
CA LEU A 168 -7.80 -10.89 -6.02
C LEU A 168 -7.82 -12.21 -5.24
N GLY A 169 -6.69 -12.59 -4.66
CA GLY A 169 -6.60 -13.77 -3.81
C GLY A 169 -7.47 -13.67 -2.56
N PHE A 170 -7.45 -12.55 -1.85
CA PHE A 170 -8.36 -12.32 -0.73
C PHE A 170 -9.83 -12.33 -1.16
N ALA A 171 -10.17 -11.61 -2.24
CA ALA A 171 -11.53 -11.58 -2.75
C ALA A 171 -12.05 -12.98 -3.14
N ALA A 172 -11.21 -13.79 -3.80
CA ALA A 172 -11.55 -15.17 -4.16
C ALA A 172 -11.72 -16.06 -2.93
N SER A 173 -10.79 -15.98 -1.97
CA SER A 173 -10.82 -16.81 -0.75
C SER A 173 -11.94 -16.43 0.21
N SER A 174 -12.46 -15.21 0.13
CA SER A 174 -13.58 -14.77 0.94
C SER A 174 -14.89 -15.47 0.56
N GLY A 175 -15.03 -15.93 -0.70
CA GLY A 175 -16.31 -16.41 -1.21
C GLY A 175 -17.41 -15.34 -1.24
N ALA A 176 -17.07 -14.07 -1.04
CA ALA A 176 -18.00 -12.95 -1.08
C ALA A 176 -18.64 -12.81 -2.46
N ASP A 177 -19.91 -12.37 -2.48
CA ASP A 177 -20.52 -11.87 -3.71
C ASP A 177 -19.90 -10.51 -4.06
N VAL A 178 -19.17 -10.45 -5.17
CA VAL A 178 -18.52 -9.23 -5.65
C VAL A 178 -19.39 -8.59 -6.72
N VAL A 179 -19.82 -7.35 -6.49
CA VAL A 179 -20.61 -6.56 -7.43
C VAL A 179 -19.78 -5.37 -7.91
N THR A 180 -19.38 -5.41 -9.17
CA THR A 180 -18.69 -4.30 -9.85
C THR A 180 -19.67 -3.35 -10.54
N ASP A 181 -19.22 -2.18 -11.01
CA ASP A 181 -20.09 -1.11 -11.54
C ASP A 181 -21.23 -0.76 -10.57
N CYS A 182 -20.97 -0.87 -9.28
CA CYS A 182 -21.94 -0.72 -8.19
C CYS A 182 -21.43 0.32 -7.17
N GLY A 183 -21.72 1.58 -7.46
CA GLY A 183 -21.39 2.71 -6.60
C GLY A 183 -22.40 2.94 -5.51
N VAL A 184 -21.95 3.12 -4.27
CA VAL A 184 -22.81 3.50 -3.14
C VAL A 184 -23.23 4.95 -3.30
N THR A 185 -24.54 5.21 -3.18
CA THR A 185 -25.17 6.52 -3.36
C THR A 185 -25.91 7.01 -2.10
N GLY A 186 -26.06 6.16 -1.09
CA GLY A 186 -26.72 6.50 0.16
C GLY A 186 -26.47 5.47 1.26
N LEU A 187 -26.48 5.94 2.51
CA LEU A 187 -26.48 5.10 3.70
C LEU A 187 -27.69 5.52 4.54
N ARG A 188 -28.68 4.64 4.68
CA ARG A 188 -29.88 4.94 5.45
C ARG A 188 -29.63 4.65 6.92
N VAL A 189 -29.87 5.67 7.75
CA VAL A 189 -29.72 5.59 9.20
C VAL A 189 -31.08 5.88 9.84
N GLU A 190 -31.56 4.97 10.66
CA GLU A 190 -32.81 5.10 11.42
C GLU A 190 -32.53 4.84 12.91
N GLY A 191 -32.95 5.77 13.76
CA GLY A 191 -32.69 5.67 15.19
C GLY A 191 -31.22 5.59 15.60
N GLY A 192 -30.31 6.16 14.76
CA GLY A 192 -28.86 6.12 14.99
C GLY A 192 -28.15 4.84 14.50
N ARG A 193 -28.87 3.93 13.84
CA ARG A 193 -28.38 2.64 13.34
C ARG A 193 -28.48 2.56 11.82
N LEU A 194 -27.50 1.93 11.16
CA LEU A 194 -27.55 1.62 9.75
C LEU A 194 -28.66 0.58 9.46
N THR A 195 -29.48 0.83 8.44
CA THR A 195 -30.54 -0.08 8.03
C THR A 195 -30.45 -0.53 6.57
N SER A 196 -29.81 0.26 5.71
CA SER A 196 -29.57 -0.13 4.32
C SER A 196 -28.45 0.67 3.66
N VAL A 197 -27.93 0.09 2.58
CA VAL A 197 -26.93 0.70 1.67
C VAL A 197 -27.62 0.91 0.31
N GLY A 198 -27.80 2.17 -0.08
CA GLY A 198 -28.27 2.56 -1.41
C GLY A 198 -27.14 2.54 -2.43
N THR A 199 -27.42 2.02 -3.61
CA THR A 199 -26.45 1.98 -4.72
C THR A 199 -27.09 2.52 -6.00
N ASN A 200 -26.28 2.81 -7.02
CA ASN A 200 -26.76 3.14 -8.37
C ASN A 200 -27.53 1.99 -9.05
N ARG A 201 -27.58 0.79 -8.40
CA ARG A 201 -28.23 -0.42 -8.93
C ARG A 201 -29.31 -0.98 -7.99
N GLY A 202 -29.72 -0.22 -7.00
CA GLY A 202 -30.74 -0.60 -6.04
C GLY A 202 -30.30 -0.49 -4.60
N GLU A 203 -31.18 -0.81 -3.68
CA GLU A 203 -30.95 -0.75 -2.24
C GLU A 203 -30.70 -2.15 -1.67
N ILE A 204 -29.74 -2.27 -0.76
CA ILE A 204 -29.42 -3.49 -0.04
C ILE A 204 -29.80 -3.28 1.43
N SER A 205 -30.79 -4.01 1.93
CA SER A 205 -31.11 -4.03 3.36
C SER A 205 -29.97 -4.73 4.11
N THR A 206 -29.36 -4.05 5.08
CA THR A 206 -28.29 -4.60 5.90
C THR A 206 -28.22 -3.90 7.24
N GLY A 207 -27.95 -4.66 8.29
CA GLY A 207 -27.65 -4.11 9.61
C GLY A 207 -26.15 -3.98 9.87
N CYS A 208 -25.28 -4.18 8.86
CA CYS A 208 -23.83 -4.02 9.05
C CYS A 208 -23.13 -3.63 7.76
N ALA A 209 -22.31 -2.55 7.82
CA ALA A 209 -21.45 -2.18 6.70
C ALA A 209 -20.08 -1.71 7.14
N VAL A 210 -19.06 -1.95 6.28
CA VAL A 210 -17.69 -1.46 6.45
C VAL A 210 -17.32 -0.55 5.29
N ILE A 211 -16.93 0.68 5.58
CA ILE A 211 -16.39 1.62 4.61
C ILE A 211 -14.89 1.33 4.43
N ALA A 212 -14.52 0.78 3.27
CA ALA A 212 -13.16 0.44 2.86
C ALA A 212 -12.80 1.10 1.51
N ALA A 213 -13.36 2.30 1.26
CA ALA A 213 -13.36 2.97 -0.04
C ALA A 213 -12.09 3.79 -0.33
N GLY A 214 -11.01 3.55 0.45
CA GLY A 214 -9.72 4.23 0.28
C GLY A 214 -9.87 5.76 0.28
N PRO A 215 -9.42 6.47 -0.77
CA PRO A 215 -9.53 7.93 -0.86
C PRO A 215 -10.96 8.46 -0.72
N PHE A 216 -11.96 7.68 -1.12
CA PHE A 216 -13.38 8.06 -1.11
C PHE A 216 -14.10 7.71 0.19
N SER A 217 -13.38 7.24 1.22
CA SER A 217 -13.98 6.83 2.48
C SER A 217 -14.67 7.99 3.20
N GLY A 218 -14.12 9.21 3.11
CA GLY A 218 -14.76 10.42 3.65
C GLY A 218 -16.10 10.73 2.96
N ASP A 219 -16.12 10.65 1.63
CA ASP A 219 -17.35 10.90 0.84
C ASP A 219 -18.44 9.87 1.18
N VAL A 220 -18.06 8.58 1.28
CA VAL A 220 -19.01 7.51 1.64
C VAL A 220 -19.52 7.69 3.07
N ALA A 221 -18.65 8.03 4.03
CA ALA A 221 -19.06 8.25 5.42
C ALA A 221 -20.02 9.44 5.56
N SER A 222 -19.82 10.50 4.77
CA SER A 222 -20.69 11.68 4.76
C SER A 222 -22.15 11.36 4.35
N LEU A 223 -22.38 10.29 3.59
CA LEU A 223 -23.72 9.82 3.25
C LEU A 223 -24.54 9.36 4.48
N ALA A 224 -23.84 9.05 5.60
CA ALA A 224 -24.45 8.73 6.89
C ALA A 224 -24.32 9.88 7.91
N GLY A 225 -23.86 11.07 7.48
CA GLY A 225 -23.59 12.20 8.37
C GLY A 225 -22.34 12.02 9.24
N VAL A 226 -21.43 11.09 8.89
CA VAL A 226 -20.19 10.84 9.62
C VAL A 226 -19.04 11.58 8.95
N GLU A 227 -18.30 12.37 9.72
CA GLU A 227 -17.08 13.04 9.28
C GLU A 227 -15.87 12.18 9.68
N LEU A 228 -14.97 11.91 8.73
CA LEU A 228 -13.71 11.21 8.97
C LEU A 228 -12.54 12.19 8.90
N SER A 229 -11.66 12.16 9.91
CA SER A 229 -10.43 12.96 9.93
C SER A 229 -9.38 12.38 8.97
N VAL A 230 -9.69 12.36 7.67
CA VAL A 230 -8.78 11.90 6.61
C VAL A 230 -8.60 12.99 5.56
N ARG A 231 -7.39 13.08 5.01
CA ARG A 231 -7.10 13.88 3.83
C ARG A 231 -6.45 12.99 2.76
N THR A 232 -6.66 13.31 1.51
CA THR A 232 -6.05 12.59 0.39
C THR A 232 -4.87 13.38 -0.15
N VAL A 233 -3.76 12.68 -0.42
CA VAL A 233 -2.54 13.26 -0.97
C VAL A 233 -2.09 12.40 -2.15
N ARG A 234 -1.85 13.03 -3.30
CA ARG A 234 -1.37 12.35 -4.50
C ARG A 234 0.05 11.80 -4.32
N ARG A 235 0.28 10.60 -4.83
CA ARG A 235 1.60 9.99 -4.88
C ARG A 235 1.83 9.39 -6.26
N HIS A 236 3.02 9.60 -6.81
CA HIS A 236 3.41 9.07 -8.10
C HIS A 236 4.23 7.79 -7.93
N LYS A 237 4.05 6.88 -8.88
CA LYS A 237 4.94 5.73 -9.11
C LYS A 237 5.43 5.78 -10.54
N MET A 238 6.74 5.78 -10.72
CA MET A 238 7.37 5.56 -12.01
C MET A 238 7.70 4.08 -12.16
N THR A 239 7.21 3.49 -13.22
CA THR A 239 7.56 2.12 -13.64
C THR A 239 8.49 2.22 -14.84
N MET A 240 9.69 1.71 -14.70
CA MET A 240 10.65 1.54 -15.78
C MET A 240 10.67 0.06 -16.15
N PRO A 241 10.01 -0.35 -17.26
CA PRO A 241 9.83 -1.77 -17.58
C PRO A 241 11.14 -2.50 -17.87
N GLU A 242 12.13 -1.77 -18.38
CA GLU A 242 13.44 -2.29 -18.75
C GLU A 242 14.53 -1.29 -18.40
N ALA A 243 15.48 -1.72 -17.58
CA ALA A 243 16.69 -1.00 -17.24
C ALA A 243 17.75 -2.04 -16.85
N PRO A 244 18.61 -2.45 -17.80
CA PRO A 244 19.57 -3.53 -17.58
C PRO A 244 20.63 -3.20 -16.50
N GLU A 245 20.79 -1.93 -16.19
CA GLU A 245 21.70 -1.46 -15.13
C GLU A 245 21.18 -1.80 -13.72
N VAL A 246 19.88 -2.04 -13.57
CA VAL A 246 19.26 -2.30 -12.27
C VAL A 246 19.52 -3.73 -11.81
N PRO A 247 20.22 -3.94 -10.68
CA PRO A 247 20.44 -5.27 -10.14
C PRO A 247 19.12 -5.88 -9.66
N GLN A 248 18.67 -6.96 -10.33
CA GLN A 248 17.35 -7.56 -10.08
C GLN A 248 17.25 -8.33 -8.74
N ASN A 249 18.37 -8.53 -8.06
CA ASN A 249 18.44 -9.10 -6.71
C ASN A 249 18.62 -8.05 -5.61
N ALA A 250 18.55 -6.76 -5.95
CA ALA A 250 18.67 -5.69 -4.96
C ALA A 250 17.46 -5.65 -4.01
N PRO A 251 17.65 -5.25 -2.76
CA PRO A 251 16.56 -4.89 -1.86
C PRO A 251 15.82 -3.63 -2.35
N MET A 252 14.67 -3.35 -1.76
CA MET A 252 14.11 -2.01 -1.78
C MET A 252 15.15 -1.05 -1.22
N THR A 253 15.64 -0.13 -2.02
CA THR A 253 16.72 0.80 -1.65
C THR A 253 16.18 2.21 -1.52
N ILE A 254 16.36 2.81 -0.36
CA ILE A 254 15.81 4.12 0.00
C ILE A 254 16.96 5.05 0.38
N ASP A 255 16.96 6.24 -0.15
CA ASP A 255 17.71 7.38 0.36
C ASP A 255 16.96 7.92 1.59
N ASP A 256 17.44 7.59 2.79
CA ASP A 256 16.79 7.95 4.06
C ASP A 256 16.92 9.44 4.38
N ASP A 257 17.75 10.16 3.64
CA ASP A 257 17.93 11.62 3.78
C ASP A 257 16.85 12.38 3.00
N THR A 258 16.37 11.82 1.88
CA THR A 258 15.39 12.48 0.99
C THR A 258 14.05 11.77 0.92
N GLY A 259 14.01 10.46 1.12
CA GLY A 259 12.83 9.63 0.91
C GLY A 259 12.68 9.09 -0.52
N ALA A 260 13.58 9.45 -1.45
CA ALA A 260 13.58 8.86 -2.79
C ALA A 260 13.96 7.36 -2.71
N HIS A 261 13.23 6.53 -3.43
CA HIS A 261 13.44 5.09 -3.33
C HIS A 261 13.12 4.35 -4.63
N TRP A 262 13.70 3.18 -4.76
CA TRP A 262 13.47 2.28 -5.87
C TRP A 262 13.53 0.83 -5.43
N ARG A 263 12.88 -0.03 -6.19
CA ARG A 263 13.03 -1.48 -6.10
C ARG A 263 13.12 -2.10 -7.50
N PRO A 264 13.80 -3.26 -7.65
CA PRO A 264 13.76 -4.00 -8.90
C PRO A 264 12.35 -4.52 -9.19
N GLY A 265 12.03 -4.66 -10.45
CA GLY A 265 10.78 -5.24 -10.92
C GLY A 265 10.71 -5.30 -12.44
N LEU A 266 10.01 -6.32 -12.96
CA LEU A 266 10.05 -6.64 -14.37
C LEU A 266 11.50 -6.96 -14.81
N ARG A 267 12.08 -6.21 -15.73
CA ARG A 267 13.51 -6.19 -16.05
C ARG A 267 14.13 -4.80 -15.82
N GLY A 268 13.47 -4.00 -15.02
CA GLY A 268 13.84 -2.63 -14.67
C GLY A 268 13.53 -2.34 -13.21
N ALA A 269 12.79 -1.28 -12.92
CA ALA A 269 12.50 -0.86 -11.56
C ALA A 269 11.16 -0.13 -11.42
N PHE A 270 10.72 -0.03 -10.16
CA PHE A 270 9.73 0.94 -9.70
C PHE A 270 10.45 1.99 -8.88
N LEU A 271 10.17 3.27 -9.16
CA LEU A 271 10.76 4.40 -8.47
C LEU A 271 9.65 5.27 -7.87
N LEU A 272 9.87 5.75 -6.66
CA LEU A 272 8.95 6.60 -5.94
C LEU A 272 9.70 7.65 -5.13
N TYR A 273 8.94 8.66 -4.77
CA TYR A 273 9.35 9.69 -3.82
C TYR A 273 8.11 10.16 -3.06
N THR A 274 8.24 10.27 -1.76
CA THR A 274 7.18 10.81 -0.92
C THR A 274 7.45 12.30 -0.71
N ASP A 275 6.92 13.11 -1.63
CA ASP A 275 7.03 14.56 -1.51
C ASP A 275 6.28 15.04 -0.26
N PRO A 276 6.98 15.61 0.73
CA PRO A 276 6.33 16.14 1.94
C PRO A 276 5.47 17.36 1.67
N ASP A 277 5.75 18.09 0.58
CA ASP A 277 5.10 19.36 0.23
C ASP A 277 3.93 19.16 -0.75
N GLU A 278 3.66 17.93 -1.22
CA GLU A 278 2.49 17.65 -2.07
C GLU A 278 1.20 17.99 -1.31
N PRO A 279 0.42 18.95 -1.79
CA PRO A 279 -0.76 19.43 -1.08
C PRO A 279 -1.87 18.37 -1.06
N PRO A 280 -2.73 18.39 -0.03
CA PRO A 280 -3.95 17.58 -0.07
C PRO A 280 -4.87 18.05 -1.18
N GLY A 281 -5.59 17.12 -1.78
CA GLY A 281 -6.58 17.36 -2.84
C GLY A 281 -7.83 16.54 -2.64
N PRO A 282 -8.90 16.80 -3.39
CA PRO A 282 -10.11 15.99 -3.33
C PRO A 282 -9.84 14.55 -3.81
N PRO A 283 -10.65 13.57 -3.36
CA PRO A 283 -10.62 12.24 -3.93
C PRO A 283 -10.90 12.29 -5.44
N ALA A 284 -10.12 11.56 -6.23
CA ALA A 284 -10.28 11.52 -7.67
C ALA A 284 -9.96 10.13 -8.23
N GLU A 285 -10.65 9.74 -9.29
CA GLU A 285 -10.38 8.50 -10.02
C GLU A 285 -9.23 8.67 -11.02
N ASP A 286 -9.24 9.81 -11.71
CA ASP A 286 -8.23 10.15 -12.71
C ASP A 286 -7.31 11.22 -12.13
N LEU A 287 -6.13 10.81 -11.73
CA LEU A 287 -5.13 11.69 -11.16
C LEU A 287 -4.13 12.09 -12.25
N PRO A 288 -3.84 13.39 -12.41
CA PRO A 288 -2.81 13.82 -13.33
C PRO A 288 -1.45 13.31 -12.89
N THR A 289 -0.66 12.85 -13.86
CA THR A 289 0.74 12.49 -13.66
C THR A 289 1.65 13.63 -14.09
N ASP A 290 2.79 13.75 -13.40
CA ASP A 290 3.79 14.78 -13.66
C ASP A 290 5.10 14.16 -14.15
N HIS A 291 5.49 14.45 -15.38
CA HIS A 291 6.79 14.02 -15.92
C HIS A 291 7.97 14.70 -15.23
N GLY A 292 7.79 15.89 -14.65
CA GLY A 292 8.79 16.55 -13.82
C GLY A 292 9.22 15.69 -12.63
N PHE A 293 8.29 14.95 -12.04
CA PHE A 293 8.58 13.97 -11.00
C PHE A 293 9.58 12.89 -11.47
N ALA A 294 9.36 12.30 -12.65
CA ALA A 294 10.25 11.28 -13.18
C ALA A 294 11.65 11.84 -13.49
N LEU A 295 11.70 13.03 -14.08
CA LEU A 295 12.97 13.71 -14.36
C LEU A 295 13.72 14.05 -13.08
N ALA A 296 13.05 14.54 -12.05
CA ALA A 296 13.67 14.86 -10.77
C ALA A 296 14.25 13.63 -10.07
N LEU A 297 13.64 12.45 -10.20
CA LEU A 297 14.18 11.20 -9.65
C LEU A 297 15.42 10.71 -10.41
N LEU A 298 15.47 10.93 -11.74
CA LEU A 298 16.56 10.42 -12.58
C LEU A 298 17.71 11.40 -12.75
N ASP A 299 17.48 12.73 -12.80
CA ASP A 299 18.52 13.72 -12.99
C ASP A 299 19.55 13.65 -11.84
N PRO A 300 20.84 13.32 -12.12
CA PRO A 300 21.87 13.23 -11.08
C PRO A 300 22.13 14.55 -10.33
N LYS A 301 21.69 15.67 -10.86
CA LYS A 301 21.79 17.00 -10.22
C LYS A 301 20.62 17.32 -9.29
N SER A 302 19.56 16.55 -9.37
CA SER A 302 18.39 16.73 -8.51
C SER A 302 18.70 16.37 -7.06
N PRO A 303 18.20 17.13 -6.09
CA PRO A 303 18.38 16.81 -4.66
C PRO A 303 17.69 15.50 -4.25
N ILE A 304 16.67 15.05 -5.00
CA ILE A 304 15.94 13.79 -4.75
C ILE A 304 16.33 12.67 -5.73
N SER A 305 17.47 12.81 -6.42
CA SER A 305 17.91 11.79 -7.38
C SER A 305 18.21 10.46 -6.71
N VAL A 306 17.68 9.37 -7.25
CA VAL A 306 18.05 8.00 -6.82
C VAL A 306 19.53 7.67 -7.06
N ALA A 307 20.22 8.46 -7.90
CA ALA A 307 21.65 8.34 -8.14
C ALA A 307 22.53 8.79 -6.94
N ARG A 308 21.94 9.46 -5.94
CA ARG A 308 22.65 9.85 -4.71
C ARG A 308 23.19 8.63 -3.97
N VAL A 309 22.35 7.64 -3.77
CA VAL A 309 22.68 6.40 -3.05
C VAL A 309 22.99 5.21 -3.97
N ALA A 310 22.58 5.27 -5.25
CA ALA A 310 22.80 4.21 -6.24
C ALA A 310 23.33 4.78 -7.57
N PRO A 311 24.64 5.00 -7.71
CA PRO A 311 25.25 5.74 -8.83
C PRO A 311 25.01 5.16 -10.23
N PHE A 312 24.66 3.88 -10.37
CA PHE A 312 24.35 3.30 -11.68
C PHE A 312 23.16 4.01 -12.40
N TRP A 313 22.29 4.69 -11.65
CA TRP A 313 21.21 5.50 -12.23
C TRP A 313 21.71 6.66 -13.10
N ARG A 314 22.98 7.10 -12.92
CA ARG A 314 23.61 8.07 -13.84
C ARG A 314 23.72 7.51 -15.25
N GLY A 315 24.09 6.23 -15.38
CA GLY A 315 24.13 5.57 -16.69
C GLY A 315 22.76 5.48 -17.36
N VAL A 316 21.70 5.26 -16.58
CA VAL A 316 20.32 5.31 -17.10
C VAL A 316 19.97 6.69 -17.63
N TRP A 317 20.32 7.75 -16.88
CA TRP A 317 20.12 9.14 -17.29
C TRP A 317 20.91 9.50 -18.55
N GLU A 318 22.21 9.19 -18.58
CA GLU A 318 23.11 9.51 -19.68
C GLU A 318 22.76 8.82 -20.98
N ARG A 319 22.18 7.62 -20.92
CA ARG A 319 21.68 6.90 -22.08
C ARG A 319 20.56 7.65 -22.82
N GLY A 320 19.76 8.46 -22.10
CA GLY A 320 18.73 9.34 -22.69
C GLY A 320 17.55 8.64 -23.36
N SER A 321 17.51 7.31 -23.33
CA SER A 321 16.50 6.49 -24.04
C SER A 321 15.68 5.62 -23.08
N ALA A 322 15.57 6.01 -21.81
CA ALA A 322 14.78 5.28 -20.83
C ALA A 322 13.28 5.49 -21.09
N ASN A 323 12.54 4.38 -21.17
CA ASN A 323 11.09 4.42 -21.22
C ASN A 323 10.51 4.22 -19.82
N TRP A 324 9.50 5.02 -19.47
CA TRP A 324 8.77 4.85 -18.23
C TRP A 324 7.27 5.06 -18.39
N ILE A 325 6.54 4.50 -17.46
CA ILE A 325 5.10 4.68 -17.29
C ILE A 325 4.90 5.34 -15.94
N LEU A 326 4.16 6.44 -15.91
CA LEU A 326 3.75 7.11 -14.69
C LEU A 326 2.35 6.66 -14.30
N GLN A 327 2.18 6.39 -13.01
CA GLN A 327 0.90 6.16 -12.36
C GLN A 327 0.80 7.09 -11.15
N ALA A 328 -0.42 7.50 -10.84
CA ALA A 328 -0.70 8.23 -9.60
C ALA A 328 -1.76 7.50 -8.81
N GLY A 329 -1.65 7.56 -7.48
CA GLY A 329 -2.62 7.10 -6.52
C GLY A 329 -2.75 8.11 -5.39
N GLN A 330 -3.76 7.96 -4.53
CA GLN A 330 -3.92 8.85 -3.38
C GLN A 330 -3.72 8.08 -2.08
N TYR A 331 -2.82 8.58 -1.24
CA TYR A 331 -2.76 8.17 0.15
C TYR A 331 -3.90 8.81 0.93
N THR A 332 -4.50 8.06 1.83
CA THR A 332 -5.41 8.56 2.86
C THR A 332 -4.61 8.80 4.13
N ILE A 333 -4.44 10.06 4.50
CA ILE A 333 -3.59 10.46 5.63
C ILE A 333 -4.48 10.92 6.79
N THR A 334 -4.24 10.38 7.95
CA THR A 334 -4.83 10.77 9.24
C THR A 334 -3.90 11.75 9.97
N PRO A 335 -4.40 12.55 10.93
CA PRO A 335 -3.58 13.50 11.67
C PRO A 335 -2.39 12.90 12.43
N ASP A 336 -2.55 11.67 12.91
CA ASP A 336 -1.53 10.92 13.67
C ASP A 336 -0.82 9.84 12.83
N HIS A 337 -1.10 9.79 11.53
CA HIS A 337 -0.61 8.78 10.59
C HIS A 337 -1.00 7.33 10.92
N ARG A 338 -2.02 7.12 11.76
CA ARG A 338 -2.53 5.79 12.13
C ARG A 338 -3.83 5.49 11.40
N PRO A 339 -4.09 4.22 11.05
CA PRO A 339 -5.32 3.86 10.35
C PRO A 339 -6.56 4.07 11.23
N LEU A 340 -7.66 4.44 10.59
CA LEU A 340 -8.98 4.47 11.21
C LEU A 340 -9.63 3.08 11.05
N LEU A 341 -9.72 2.36 12.17
CA LEU A 341 -10.25 1.00 12.22
C LEU A 341 -11.29 0.91 13.33
N GLY A 342 -12.52 0.52 13.01
CA GLY A 342 -13.52 0.28 14.02
C GLY A 342 -14.88 0.94 13.77
N PRO A 343 -15.73 1.05 14.81
CA PRO A 343 -17.06 1.61 14.70
C PRO A 343 -17.05 3.11 14.43
N THR A 344 -18.06 3.60 13.74
CA THR A 344 -18.39 5.02 13.63
C THR A 344 -19.41 5.42 14.71
N PRO A 345 -19.78 6.72 14.82
CA PRO A 345 -20.89 7.14 15.68
C PRO A 345 -22.26 6.56 15.27
N VAL A 346 -22.38 6.04 14.03
CA VAL A 346 -23.58 5.34 13.57
C VAL A 346 -23.43 3.86 13.91
N GLU A 347 -24.38 3.32 14.68
CA GLU A 347 -24.36 1.91 15.07
C GLU A 347 -24.39 1.00 13.85
N ASP A 348 -23.56 -0.07 13.87
CA ASP A 348 -23.41 -1.05 12.80
C ASP A 348 -22.77 -0.51 11.50
N LEU A 349 -22.24 0.72 11.52
CA LEU A 349 -21.40 1.27 10.46
C LEU A 349 -19.97 1.35 10.94
N TYR A 350 -19.06 0.66 10.25
CA TYR A 350 -17.64 0.57 10.56
C TYR A 350 -16.81 1.24 9.46
N VAL A 351 -15.58 1.59 9.81
CA VAL A 351 -14.59 2.15 8.88
C VAL A 351 -13.28 1.36 8.93
N ASN A 352 -12.66 1.22 7.77
CA ASN A 352 -11.33 0.63 7.59
C ASN A 352 -10.59 1.41 6.50
N THR A 353 -9.86 2.46 6.89
CA THR A 353 -9.21 3.42 5.98
C THR A 353 -8.09 4.18 6.68
N GLY A 354 -7.47 5.16 6.00
CA GLY A 354 -6.56 6.10 6.64
C GLY A 354 -5.16 5.56 6.90
N TYR A 355 -4.66 4.69 6.04
CA TYR A 355 -3.38 3.97 6.25
C TYR A 355 -2.12 4.84 6.08
N SER A 356 -2.23 6.10 5.69
CA SER A 356 -1.13 7.08 5.63
C SER A 356 0.10 6.63 4.82
N GLY A 357 -0.07 5.65 3.92
CA GLY A 357 1.00 5.06 3.11
C GLY A 357 1.71 3.86 3.74
N HIS A 358 1.28 3.41 4.90
CA HIS A 358 1.91 2.27 5.61
C HIS A 358 1.36 0.90 5.19
N GLY A 359 0.23 0.80 4.51
CA GLY A 359 -0.34 -0.49 4.18
C GLY A 359 -1.21 -0.52 2.96
#